data_d2a25ded08464e6ae4dd8d6f5ed9d42b
#
_entry.id   d2a25ded08464e6ae4dd8d6f5ed9d42b
#
_cell.length_a   1.000
_cell.length_b   1.000
_cell.length_c   1.000
_cell.angle_alpha   90.00
_cell.angle_beta   90.00
_cell.angle_gamma   90.00
#
_symmetry.space_group_name_H-M   'P 1'
#
loop_
_entity.id
_entity.type
_entity.pdbx_description
1 polymer ?
#
loop_
_entity_poly.entity_id
_entity_poly.type
_entity_poly.pdbx_seq_one_letter_code
_entity_poly.pdbx_strand_id
1 'polypeptide(L)'
;LLEVLWRWTFGAPVALLLWHIGKRIFANTQLDASALEAMTVTQPLEAAQTLASAGALLLPPVLREAVWLVPLLLIAWVVWSTLGRTFVLRRADPELHVRLGTTMVLQLFRVAALAGAFALWLVSLHWAATTAVTRPLERGGEPNLVSYFALVIVGTLAVFALWAVVSWFLSIAPLLSMLRNLGIAASLSAALRLGEVKGKLVEINLVMGIVKIALLVLAMVFSATPLPFESVATPAFLNVWWTIVALLYFVASDFFHVARAVAYLKLWGAYEPQSILRPRNGSEAQASSEGARQTSLRP
;
A
#
# COMPACT_ATOMS: atom_id res chain seq x y z
N LEU A 1 13.62 6.93 -13.76
CA LEU A 1 13.02 8.21 -14.17
C LEU A 1 11.62 8.03 -14.76
N LEU A 2 11.40 7.15 -15.77
CA LEU A 2 10.09 6.95 -16.39
C LEU A 2 9.00 6.54 -15.39
N GLU A 3 9.31 5.65 -14.43
CA GLU A 3 8.38 5.24 -13.37
C GLU A 3 7.97 6.43 -12.48
N VAL A 4 8.91 7.28 -12.13
CA VAL A 4 8.65 8.49 -11.35
C VAL A 4 7.80 9.46 -12.16
N LEU A 5 8.17 9.72 -13.41
CA LEU A 5 7.46 10.67 -14.28
C LEU A 5 5.98 10.30 -14.44
N TRP A 6 5.64 9.06 -14.84
CA TRP A 6 4.23 8.71 -15.05
C TRP A 6 3.41 8.73 -13.75
N ARG A 7 4.02 8.45 -12.58
CA ARG A 7 3.35 8.58 -11.29
C ARG A 7 3.05 10.01 -10.95
N TRP A 8 4.01 10.90 -11.19
CA TRP A 8 3.85 12.32 -10.89
C TRP A 8 2.86 13.01 -11.83
N THR A 9 2.76 12.57 -13.10
CA THR A 9 1.72 13.08 -14.02
C THR A 9 0.29 12.77 -13.55
N PHE A 10 0.09 11.74 -12.72
CA PHE A 10 -1.17 11.49 -12.03
C PHE A 10 -1.20 12.14 -10.64
N GLY A 11 -0.15 11.95 -9.86
CA GLY A 11 -0.11 12.37 -8.46
C GLY A 11 -0.20 13.87 -8.27
N ALA A 12 0.51 14.66 -9.08
CA ALA A 12 0.50 16.10 -8.95
C ALA A 12 -0.88 16.73 -9.22
N PRO A 13 -1.59 16.40 -10.34
CA PRO A 13 -2.97 16.88 -10.53
C PRO A 13 -3.94 16.46 -9.43
N VAL A 14 -3.82 15.22 -8.92
CA VAL A 14 -4.66 14.73 -7.82
C VAL A 14 -4.36 15.50 -6.55
N ALA A 15 -3.10 15.75 -6.21
CA ALA A 15 -2.73 16.53 -5.05
C ALA A 15 -3.26 17.98 -5.12
N LEU A 16 -3.17 18.62 -6.30
CA LEU A 16 -3.74 19.93 -6.54
C LEU A 16 -5.27 19.96 -6.42
N LEU A 17 -5.94 18.92 -6.94
CA LEU A 17 -7.39 18.76 -6.82
C LEU A 17 -7.81 18.62 -5.36
N LEU A 18 -7.15 17.72 -4.61
CA LEU A 18 -7.43 17.51 -3.19
C LEU A 18 -7.14 18.77 -2.36
N TRP A 19 -6.06 19.48 -2.68
CA TRP A 19 -5.73 20.76 -2.05
C TRP A 19 -6.83 21.82 -2.29
N HIS A 20 -7.32 21.90 -3.55
CA HIS A 20 -8.38 22.85 -3.89
C HIS A 20 -9.70 22.50 -3.18
N ILE A 21 -10.10 21.23 -3.16
CA ILE A 21 -11.28 20.73 -2.46
C ILE A 21 -11.12 20.96 -0.96
N GLY A 22 -9.96 20.64 -0.39
CA GLY A 22 -9.65 20.89 1.02
C GLY A 22 -9.82 22.36 1.39
N LYS A 23 -9.18 23.26 0.65
CA LYS A 23 -9.35 24.71 0.87
C LYS A 23 -10.82 25.15 0.81
N ARG A 24 -11.59 24.63 -0.15
CA ARG A 24 -13.02 24.94 -0.28
C ARG A 24 -13.82 24.45 0.92
N ILE A 25 -13.54 23.24 1.41
CA ILE A 25 -14.19 22.69 2.61
C ILE A 25 -13.86 23.57 3.83
N PHE A 26 -12.57 23.87 4.04
CA PHE A 26 -12.14 24.71 5.17
C PHE A 26 -12.73 26.11 5.11
N ALA A 27 -12.79 26.75 3.95
CA ALA A 27 -13.36 28.07 3.77
C ALA A 27 -14.87 28.12 4.06
N ASN A 28 -15.59 27.01 3.78
CA ASN A 28 -17.04 26.92 3.99
C ASN A 28 -17.44 26.39 5.37
N THR A 29 -16.47 25.89 6.16
CA THR A 29 -16.72 25.35 7.50
C THR A 29 -16.31 26.41 8.53
N GLN A 30 -17.23 26.76 9.42
CA GLN A 30 -16.96 27.72 10.52
C GLN A 30 -16.12 27.02 11.60
N LEU A 31 -14.83 26.87 11.35
CA LEU A 31 -13.88 26.35 12.32
C LEU A 31 -13.37 27.49 13.19
N ASP A 32 -13.33 27.26 14.48
CA ASP A 32 -12.64 28.17 15.41
C ASP A 32 -11.13 27.95 15.30
N ALA A 33 -10.50 28.76 14.41
CA ALA A 33 -9.07 28.72 14.21
C ALA A 33 -8.30 29.08 15.48
N SER A 34 -8.86 30.01 16.32
CA SER A 34 -8.23 30.41 17.56
C SER A 34 -8.19 29.31 18.60
N ALA A 35 -9.24 28.50 18.68
CA ALA A 35 -9.27 27.31 19.55
C ALA A 35 -8.27 26.23 19.08
N LEU A 36 -8.06 26.07 17.76
CA LEU A 36 -7.07 25.15 17.21
C LEU A 36 -5.63 25.63 17.44
N GLU A 37 -5.37 26.93 17.33
CA GLU A 37 -4.05 27.52 17.60
C GLU A 37 -3.70 27.54 19.09
N ALA A 38 -4.71 27.63 19.97
CA ALA A 38 -4.52 27.59 21.41
C ALA A 38 -4.29 26.20 21.99
N MET A 39 -4.40 25.14 21.17
CA MET A 39 -4.17 23.78 21.64
C MET A 39 -2.74 23.57 22.13
N THR A 40 -2.61 23.09 23.36
CA THR A 40 -1.33 22.77 23.98
C THR A 40 -1.26 21.30 24.38
N VAL A 41 -0.07 20.72 24.32
CA VAL A 41 0.17 19.33 24.78
C VAL A 41 -0.03 19.20 26.29
N THR A 42 0.01 20.30 27.02
CA THR A 42 -0.17 20.36 28.47
C THR A 42 -1.62 20.13 28.92
N GLN A 43 -2.59 20.32 28.00
CA GLN A 43 -4.03 20.13 28.28
C GLN A 43 -4.62 19.10 27.31
N PRO A 44 -4.27 17.82 27.44
CA PRO A 44 -4.61 16.80 26.44
C PRO A 44 -6.11 16.54 26.29
N LEU A 45 -6.89 16.73 27.33
CA LEU A 45 -8.34 16.55 27.30
C LEU A 45 -9.03 17.67 26.50
N GLU A 46 -8.66 18.91 26.72
CA GLU A 46 -9.19 20.07 25.97
C GLU A 46 -8.79 20.00 24.50
N ALA A 47 -7.53 19.65 24.23
CA ALA A 47 -7.06 19.42 22.87
C ALA A 47 -7.85 18.31 22.16
N ALA A 48 -8.14 17.19 22.85
CA ALA A 48 -8.94 16.11 22.30
C ALA A 48 -10.39 16.53 22.02
N GLN A 49 -11.01 17.33 22.90
CA GLN A 49 -12.35 17.86 22.70
C GLN A 49 -12.41 18.85 21.52
N THR A 50 -11.44 19.72 21.40
CA THR A 50 -11.32 20.67 20.28
C THR A 50 -11.15 19.95 18.96
N LEU A 51 -10.28 18.92 18.91
CA LEU A 51 -10.11 18.08 17.72
C LEU A 51 -11.37 17.28 17.38
N ALA A 52 -12.08 16.75 18.38
CA ALA A 52 -13.32 16.02 18.17
C ALA A 52 -14.43 16.92 17.60
N SER A 53 -14.60 18.13 18.14
CA SER A 53 -15.58 19.11 17.65
C SER A 53 -15.25 19.60 16.23
N ALA A 54 -13.98 19.93 15.95
CA ALA A 54 -13.53 20.28 14.60
C ALA A 54 -13.73 19.11 13.61
N GLY A 55 -13.42 17.89 14.04
CA GLY A 55 -13.66 16.67 13.25
C GLY A 55 -15.15 16.45 12.95
N ALA A 56 -16.03 16.67 13.93
CA ALA A 56 -17.48 16.54 13.74
C ALA A 56 -18.02 17.54 12.72
N LEU A 57 -17.46 18.76 12.67
CA LEU A 57 -17.85 19.79 11.69
C LEU A 57 -17.29 19.49 10.29
N LEU A 58 -16.08 18.94 10.18
CA LEU A 58 -15.43 18.65 8.91
C LEU A 58 -15.91 17.34 8.27
N LEU A 59 -16.32 16.38 9.09
CA LEU A 59 -16.66 15.03 8.59
C LEU A 59 -17.79 15.02 7.55
N PRO A 60 -18.95 15.70 7.75
CA PRO A 60 -20.02 15.69 6.76
C PRO A 60 -19.62 16.24 5.38
N PRO A 61 -18.98 17.43 5.25
CA PRO A 61 -18.57 17.95 3.95
C PRO A 61 -17.46 17.09 3.31
N VAL A 62 -16.55 16.54 4.10
CA VAL A 62 -15.51 15.62 3.59
C VAL A 62 -16.14 14.35 3.05
N LEU A 63 -17.07 13.73 3.78
CA LEU A 63 -17.74 12.51 3.31
C LEU A 63 -18.54 12.76 2.05
N ARG A 64 -19.24 13.89 1.94
CA ARG A 64 -20.00 14.27 0.76
C ARG A 64 -19.11 14.33 -0.49
N GLU A 65 -17.94 14.93 -0.40
CA GLU A 65 -16.97 15.00 -1.50
C GLU A 65 -16.33 13.61 -1.75
N ALA A 66 -16.01 12.87 -0.69
CA ALA A 66 -15.35 11.57 -0.79
C ALA A 66 -16.21 10.51 -1.49
N VAL A 67 -17.52 10.49 -1.32
CA VAL A 67 -18.42 9.48 -1.88
C VAL A 67 -18.31 9.35 -3.40
N TRP A 68 -18.15 10.45 -4.11
CA TRP A 68 -17.99 10.42 -5.57
C TRP A 68 -16.53 10.50 -6.01
N LEU A 69 -15.69 11.23 -5.28
CA LEU A 69 -14.30 11.49 -5.63
C LEU A 69 -13.43 10.24 -5.46
N VAL A 70 -13.59 9.51 -4.36
CA VAL A 70 -12.79 8.32 -4.08
C VAL A 70 -12.97 7.24 -5.15
N PRO A 71 -14.21 6.82 -5.53
CA PRO A 71 -14.39 5.86 -6.62
C PRO A 71 -13.80 6.35 -7.95
N LEU A 72 -14.00 7.63 -8.28
CA LEU A 72 -13.45 8.22 -9.51
C LEU A 72 -11.91 8.14 -9.53
N LEU A 73 -11.26 8.55 -8.45
CA LEU A 73 -9.80 8.51 -8.34
C LEU A 73 -9.27 7.08 -8.33
N LEU A 74 -9.97 6.13 -7.72
CA LEU A 74 -9.58 4.71 -7.73
C LEU A 74 -9.65 4.13 -9.14
N ILE A 75 -10.71 4.40 -9.90
CA ILE A 75 -10.84 3.96 -11.29
C ILE A 75 -9.76 4.61 -12.15
N ALA A 76 -9.58 5.92 -12.05
CA ALA A 76 -8.55 6.66 -12.77
C ALA A 76 -7.15 6.10 -12.44
N TRP A 77 -6.88 5.79 -11.17
CA TRP A 77 -5.63 5.17 -10.75
C TRP A 77 -5.43 3.77 -11.33
N VAL A 78 -6.46 2.92 -11.38
CA VAL A 78 -6.39 1.59 -11.99
C VAL A 78 -5.98 1.69 -13.45
N VAL A 79 -6.64 2.56 -14.22
CA VAL A 79 -6.32 2.77 -15.64
C VAL A 79 -4.91 3.31 -15.80
N TRP A 80 -4.59 4.40 -15.09
CA TRP A 80 -3.29 5.08 -15.19
C TRP A 80 -2.13 4.19 -14.78
N SER A 81 -2.26 3.48 -13.67
CA SER A 81 -1.22 2.57 -13.17
C SER A 81 -1.01 1.35 -14.08
N THR A 82 -2.07 0.86 -14.72
CA THR A 82 -1.97 -0.25 -15.69
C THR A 82 -1.20 0.19 -16.93
N LEU A 83 -1.53 1.34 -17.49
CA LEU A 83 -0.85 1.89 -18.68
C LEU A 83 0.62 2.22 -18.37
N GLY A 84 0.88 2.97 -17.30
CA GLY A 84 2.23 3.36 -16.90
C GLY A 84 3.12 2.16 -16.62
N ARG A 85 2.62 1.19 -15.87
CA ARG A 85 3.36 -0.03 -15.53
C ARG A 85 3.66 -0.89 -16.77
N THR A 86 2.69 -1.04 -17.66
CA THR A 86 2.88 -1.78 -18.91
C THR A 86 3.93 -1.10 -19.77
N PHE A 87 3.89 0.23 -19.88
CA PHE A 87 4.86 1.00 -20.64
C PHE A 87 6.29 0.86 -20.08
N VAL A 88 6.46 1.03 -18.75
CA VAL A 88 7.77 0.92 -18.10
C VAL A 88 8.35 -0.49 -18.20
N LEU A 89 7.53 -1.53 -17.97
CA LEU A 89 7.99 -2.91 -18.04
C LEU A 89 8.40 -3.30 -19.46
N ARG A 90 7.63 -2.90 -20.47
CA ARG A 90 8.01 -3.14 -21.88
C ARG A 90 9.26 -2.39 -22.31
N ARG A 91 9.55 -1.24 -21.72
CA ARG A 91 10.80 -0.53 -21.95
C ARG A 91 12.01 -1.24 -21.34
N ALA A 92 11.80 -1.96 -20.23
CA ALA A 92 12.82 -2.77 -19.58
C ALA A 92 13.03 -4.12 -20.28
N ASP A 93 11.95 -4.72 -20.77
CA ASP A 93 11.94 -5.99 -21.49
C ASP A 93 10.89 -5.95 -22.60
N PRO A 94 11.32 -5.80 -23.90
CA PRO A 94 10.42 -5.74 -25.04
C PRO A 94 9.65 -7.04 -25.33
N GLU A 95 10.13 -8.19 -24.84
CA GLU A 95 9.50 -9.50 -25.06
C GLU A 95 8.25 -9.74 -24.21
N LEU A 96 8.00 -8.85 -23.23
CA LEU A 96 6.82 -8.96 -22.37
C LEU A 96 5.51 -8.84 -23.14
N HIS A 97 4.61 -9.77 -22.90
CA HIS A 97 3.29 -9.82 -23.52
C HIS A 97 2.36 -8.72 -22.94
N VAL A 98 1.72 -7.95 -23.83
CA VAL A 98 0.76 -6.93 -23.43
C VAL A 98 -0.62 -7.53 -23.29
N ARG A 99 -1.11 -7.63 -22.03
CA ARG A 99 -2.47 -8.03 -21.68
C ARG A 99 -3.15 -6.95 -20.84
N LEU A 100 -3.41 -5.79 -21.45
CA LEU A 100 -3.98 -4.63 -20.74
C LEU A 100 -5.24 -4.98 -19.93
N GLY A 101 -6.19 -5.76 -20.51
CA GLY A 101 -7.39 -6.17 -19.81
C GLY A 101 -7.11 -7.02 -18.57
N THR A 102 -6.21 -8.02 -18.69
CA THR A 102 -5.84 -8.89 -17.56
C THR A 102 -5.12 -8.10 -16.46
N THR A 103 -4.15 -7.25 -16.84
CA THR A 103 -3.42 -6.43 -15.87
C THR A 103 -4.31 -5.39 -15.20
N MET A 104 -5.28 -4.81 -15.94
CA MET A 104 -6.26 -3.88 -15.40
C MET A 104 -7.17 -4.53 -14.34
N VAL A 105 -7.69 -5.73 -14.62
CA VAL A 105 -8.52 -6.48 -13.66
C VAL A 105 -7.69 -6.88 -12.42
N LEU A 106 -6.45 -7.34 -12.59
CA LEU A 106 -5.57 -7.67 -11.46
C LEU A 106 -5.23 -6.42 -10.63
N GLN A 107 -5.05 -5.27 -11.27
CA GLN A 107 -4.85 -4.00 -10.57
C GLN A 107 -6.12 -3.56 -9.83
N LEU A 108 -7.30 -3.77 -10.42
CA LEU A 108 -8.58 -3.52 -9.75
C LEU A 108 -8.73 -4.38 -8.50
N PHE A 109 -8.41 -5.68 -8.56
CA PHE A 109 -8.40 -6.55 -7.37
C PHE A 109 -7.44 -6.05 -6.30
N ARG A 110 -6.27 -5.57 -6.68
CA ARG A 110 -5.31 -4.99 -5.73
C ARG A 110 -5.85 -3.74 -5.05
N VAL A 111 -6.47 -2.84 -5.81
CA VAL A 111 -7.08 -1.60 -5.28
C VAL A 111 -8.28 -1.92 -4.40
N ALA A 112 -9.14 -2.86 -4.82
CA ALA A 112 -10.27 -3.32 -4.02
C ALA A 112 -9.82 -3.97 -2.70
N ALA A 113 -8.77 -4.80 -2.73
CA ALA A 113 -8.18 -5.38 -1.53
C ALA A 113 -7.57 -4.33 -0.59
N LEU A 114 -6.94 -3.28 -1.14
CA LEU A 114 -6.44 -2.15 -0.35
C LEU A 114 -7.59 -1.38 0.32
N ALA A 115 -8.65 -1.08 -0.44
CA ALA A 115 -9.84 -0.42 0.09
C ALA A 115 -10.53 -1.29 1.17
N GLY A 116 -10.60 -2.61 0.96
CA GLY A 116 -11.11 -3.56 1.94
C GLY A 116 -10.26 -3.62 3.22
N ALA A 117 -8.94 -3.62 3.10
CA ALA A 117 -8.04 -3.56 4.26
C ALA A 117 -8.21 -2.25 5.05
N PHE A 118 -8.36 -1.13 4.34
CA PHE A 118 -8.61 0.17 4.99
C PHE A 118 -9.97 0.20 5.69
N ALA A 119 -11.02 -0.32 5.03
CA ALA A 119 -12.34 -0.44 5.65
C ALA A 119 -12.30 -1.34 6.91
N LEU A 120 -11.60 -2.49 6.82
CA LEU A 120 -11.42 -3.39 7.96
C LEU A 120 -10.68 -2.70 9.13
N TRP A 121 -9.68 -1.88 8.81
CA TRP A 121 -8.98 -1.08 9.81
C TRP A 121 -9.90 -0.09 10.51
N LEU A 122 -10.72 0.67 9.75
CA LEU A 122 -11.71 1.59 10.33
C LEU A 122 -12.74 0.85 11.21
N VAL A 123 -13.21 -0.32 10.76
CA VAL A 123 -14.11 -1.18 11.56
C VAL A 123 -13.43 -1.63 12.85
N SER A 124 -12.15 -1.99 12.81
CA SER A 124 -11.39 -2.39 14.00
C SER A 124 -11.22 -1.23 14.99
N LEU A 125 -10.98 -0.01 14.49
CA LEU A 125 -10.92 1.20 15.33
C LEU A 125 -12.29 1.50 15.98
N HIS A 126 -13.35 1.44 15.20
CA HIS A 126 -14.71 1.63 15.72
C HIS A 126 -15.06 0.58 16.78
N TRP A 127 -14.73 -0.69 16.54
CA TRP A 127 -14.95 -1.78 17.49
C TRP A 127 -14.16 -1.56 18.79
N ALA A 128 -12.88 -1.14 18.71
CA ALA A 128 -12.06 -0.80 19.85
C ALA A 128 -12.66 0.35 20.67
N ALA A 129 -13.09 1.42 20.00
CA ALA A 129 -13.74 2.56 20.63
C ALA A 129 -15.05 2.17 21.31
N THR A 130 -15.91 1.42 20.64
CA THR A 130 -17.18 0.95 21.18
C THR A 130 -16.98 0.07 22.40
N THR A 131 -15.99 -0.84 22.37
CA THR A 131 -15.77 -1.83 23.43
C THR A 131 -15.10 -1.20 24.67
N ALA A 132 -14.12 -0.33 24.47
CA ALA A 132 -13.30 0.18 25.57
C ALA A 132 -13.73 1.57 26.09
N VAL A 133 -14.49 2.32 25.29
CA VAL A 133 -14.91 3.68 25.64
C VAL A 133 -16.42 3.81 25.72
N THR A 134 -17.15 3.55 24.62
CA THR A 134 -18.59 3.84 24.55
C THR A 134 -19.42 3.00 25.50
N ARG A 135 -19.26 1.67 25.46
CA ARG A 135 -20.01 0.75 26.33
C ARG A 135 -19.78 0.94 27.84
N PRO A 136 -18.54 1.17 28.33
CA PRO A 136 -18.32 1.53 29.73
C PRO A 136 -19.06 2.82 30.12
N LEU A 137 -18.97 3.87 29.30
CA LEU A 137 -19.65 5.14 29.57
C LEU A 137 -21.19 4.99 29.61
N GLU A 138 -21.79 4.25 28.70
CA GLU A 138 -23.23 3.95 28.69
C GLU A 138 -23.71 3.20 29.94
N ARG A 139 -22.82 2.46 30.60
CA ARG A 139 -23.08 1.74 31.85
C ARG A 139 -22.75 2.55 33.11
N GLY A 140 -22.41 3.82 32.97
CA GLY A 140 -22.02 4.71 34.06
C GLY A 140 -20.62 4.43 34.63
N GLY A 141 -19.78 3.68 33.90
CA GLY A 141 -18.40 3.40 34.28
C GLY A 141 -17.41 4.35 33.60
N GLU A 142 -16.14 4.23 33.97
CA GLU A 142 -15.07 5.03 33.37
C GLU A 142 -14.55 4.37 32.06
N PRO A 143 -14.15 5.18 31.05
CA PRO A 143 -13.55 4.65 29.82
C PRO A 143 -12.18 4.05 30.11
N ASN A 144 -11.93 2.85 29.56
CA ASN A 144 -10.65 2.18 29.69
C ASN A 144 -9.71 2.53 28.52
N LEU A 145 -9.00 3.63 28.65
CA LEU A 145 -8.09 4.12 27.61
C LEU A 145 -6.92 3.15 27.34
N VAL A 146 -6.43 2.44 28.35
CA VAL A 146 -5.35 1.44 28.18
C VAL A 146 -5.82 0.31 27.27
N SER A 147 -7.02 -0.24 27.53
CA SER A 147 -7.62 -1.26 26.68
C SER A 147 -7.90 -0.73 25.27
N TYR A 148 -8.35 0.51 25.12
CA TYR A 148 -8.56 1.14 23.84
C TYR A 148 -7.28 1.16 23.00
N PHE A 149 -6.18 1.71 23.52
CA PHE A 149 -4.92 1.78 22.81
C PHE A 149 -4.35 0.39 22.51
N ALA A 150 -4.46 -0.56 23.45
CA ALA A 150 -4.03 -1.94 23.22
C ALA A 150 -4.80 -2.58 22.05
N LEU A 151 -6.13 -2.44 21.98
CA LEU A 151 -6.97 -2.96 20.90
C LEU A 151 -6.67 -2.28 19.56
N VAL A 152 -6.44 -0.96 19.56
CA VAL A 152 -6.06 -0.21 18.37
C VAL A 152 -4.72 -0.69 17.81
N ILE A 153 -3.71 -0.87 18.67
CA ILE A 153 -2.39 -1.36 18.25
C ILE A 153 -2.50 -2.79 17.69
N VAL A 154 -3.14 -3.70 18.41
CA VAL A 154 -3.29 -5.10 18.00
C VAL A 154 -4.09 -5.20 16.71
N GLY A 155 -5.22 -4.48 16.60
CA GLY A 155 -6.05 -4.43 15.41
C GLY A 155 -5.29 -3.88 14.19
N THR A 156 -4.55 -2.79 14.38
CA THR A 156 -3.73 -2.19 13.32
C THR A 156 -2.64 -3.16 12.84
N LEU A 157 -1.93 -3.82 13.76
CA LEU A 157 -0.91 -4.81 13.41
C LEU A 157 -1.50 -6.02 12.69
N ALA A 158 -2.66 -6.51 13.13
CA ALA A 158 -3.35 -7.65 12.50
C ALA A 158 -3.78 -7.31 11.06
N VAL A 159 -4.41 -6.15 10.86
CA VAL A 159 -4.81 -5.68 9.52
C VAL A 159 -3.59 -5.43 8.63
N PHE A 160 -2.53 -4.86 9.18
CA PHE A 160 -1.27 -4.66 8.43
C PHE A 160 -0.64 -5.99 8.00
N ALA A 161 -0.58 -6.99 8.89
CA ALA A 161 -0.06 -8.32 8.57
C ALA A 161 -0.90 -9.00 7.47
N LEU A 162 -2.23 -8.94 7.60
CA LEU A 162 -3.14 -9.45 6.57
C LEU A 162 -2.92 -8.75 5.22
N TRP A 163 -2.85 -7.42 5.24
CA TRP A 163 -2.57 -6.63 4.03
C TRP A 163 -1.20 -6.96 3.42
N ALA A 164 -0.17 -7.14 4.23
CA ALA A 164 1.17 -7.50 3.74
C ALA A 164 1.15 -8.82 2.94
N VAL A 165 0.43 -9.84 3.45
CA VAL A 165 0.25 -11.13 2.78
C VAL A 165 -0.55 -10.97 1.48
N VAL A 166 -1.69 -10.28 1.52
CA VAL A 166 -2.56 -10.08 0.33
C VAL A 166 -1.86 -9.22 -0.72
N SER A 167 -1.20 -8.15 -0.32
CA SER A 167 -0.48 -7.23 -1.20
C SER A 167 0.67 -7.90 -1.93
N TRP A 168 1.33 -8.88 -1.29
CA TRP A 168 2.43 -9.61 -1.88
C TRP A 168 2.00 -10.34 -3.16
N PHE A 169 1.03 -11.27 -3.08
CA PHE A 169 0.64 -12.04 -4.24
C PHE A 169 -0.07 -11.21 -5.32
N LEU A 170 -0.89 -10.20 -4.92
CA LEU A 170 -1.51 -9.28 -5.86
C LEU A 170 -0.51 -8.35 -6.56
N SER A 171 0.69 -8.17 -6.01
CA SER A 171 1.75 -7.40 -6.66
C SER A 171 2.48 -8.20 -7.73
N ILE A 172 2.57 -9.53 -7.56
CA ILE A 172 3.28 -10.44 -8.46
C ILE A 172 2.39 -10.93 -9.60
N ALA A 173 1.09 -11.14 -9.37
CA ALA A 173 0.17 -11.64 -10.37
C ALA A 173 0.16 -10.86 -11.70
N PRO A 174 0.16 -9.49 -11.73
CA PRO A 174 0.27 -8.74 -12.97
C PRO A 174 1.60 -8.96 -13.71
N LEU A 175 2.69 -9.15 -12.99
CA LEU A 175 4.00 -9.44 -13.59
C LEU A 175 3.99 -10.81 -14.25
N LEU A 176 3.46 -11.83 -13.58
CA LEU A 176 3.32 -13.19 -14.14
C LEU A 176 2.40 -13.23 -15.36
N SER A 177 1.34 -12.41 -15.38
CA SER A 177 0.45 -12.33 -16.54
C SER A 177 1.18 -11.83 -17.79
N MET A 178 2.13 -10.90 -17.63
CA MET A 178 2.94 -10.36 -18.73
C MET A 178 4.08 -11.28 -19.14
N LEU A 179 4.75 -11.92 -18.17
CA LEU A 179 5.87 -12.83 -18.41
C LEU A 179 5.45 -14.13 -19.10
N ARG A 180 4.35 -14.75 -18.64
CA ARG A 180 3.90 -16.08 -19.08
C ARG A 180 2.65 -16.05 -19.95
N ASN A 181 2.21 -14.89 -20.37
CA ASN A 181 0.97 -14.70 -21.15
C ASN A 181 -0.26 -15.37 -20.51
N LEU A 182 -0.40 -15.28 -19.17
CA LEU A 182 -1.45 -15.94 -18.42
C LEU A 182 -2.72 -15.08 -18.32
N GLY A 183 -3.89 -15.75 -18.24
CA GLY A 183 -5.15 -15.12 -17.88
C GLY A 183 -5.24 -14.81 -16.38
N ILE A 184 -6.33 -14.17 -15.93
CA ILE A 184 -6.51 -13.64 -14.55
C ILE A 184 -6.37 -14.78 -13.52
N ALA A 185 -7.20 -15.83 -13.62
CA ALA A 185 -7.20 -16.94 -12.66
C ALA A 185 -5.86 -17.72 -12.66
N ALA A 186 -5.27 -17.93 -13.83
CA ALA A 186 -3.98 -18.60 -13.98
C ALA A 186 -2.85 -17.76 -13.35
N SER A 187 -2.87 -16.44 -13.52
CA SER A 187 -1.87 -15.52 -12.90
C SER A 187 -1.96 -15.51 -11.38
N LEU A 188 -3.17 -15.50 -10.81
CA LEU A 188 -3.38 -15.58 -9.36
C LEU A 188 -2.93 -16.95 -8.81
N SER A 189 -3.31 -18.04 -9.45
CA SER A 189 -2.90 -19.37 -9.02
C SER A 189 -1.38 -19.58 -9.15
N ALA A 190 -0.75 -19.06 -10.21
CA ALA A 190 0.69 -19.09 -10.38
C ALA A 190 1.41 -18.26 -9.30
N ALA A 191 0.86 -17.09 -8.94
CA ALA A 191 1.40 -16.27 -7.86
C ALA A 191 1.38 -16.98 -6.48
N LEU A 192 0.37 -17.80 -6.23
CA LEU A 192 0.27 -18.60 -4.99
C LEU A 192 1.22 -19.80 -4.99
N ARG A 193 1.56 -20.35 -6.18
CA ARG A 193 2.35 -21.58 -6.37
C ARG A 193 3.83 -21.32 -6.71
N LEU A 194 4.39 -20.18 -6.30
CA LEU A 194 5.75 -19.76 -6.66
C LEU A 194 6.89 -20.64 -6.08
N GLY A 195 6.59 -21.69 -5.31
CA GLY A 195 7.57 -22.65 -4.82
C GLY A 195 8.77 -22.02 -4.08
N GLU A 196 10.00 -22.41 -4.46
CA GLU A 196 11.25 -21.93 -3.84
C GLU A 196 11.50 -20.44 -4.00
N VAL A 197 11.00 -19.81 -5.07
CA VAL A 197 11.12 -18.36 -5.32
C VAL A 197 10.36 -17.54 -4.29
N LYS A 198 9.33 -18.11 -3.65
CA LYS A 198 8.48 -17.46 -2.66
C LYS A 198 9.30 -16.88 -1.50
N GLY A 199 10.26 -17.64 -0.95
CA GLY A 199 11.10 -17.21 0.15
C GLY A 199 11.90 -15.94 -0.18
N LYS A 200 12.53 -15.92 -1.35
CA LYS A 200 13.33 -14.77 -1.81
C LYS A 200 12.47 -13.54 -2.13
N LEU A 201 11.28 -13.74 -2.67
CA LEU A 201 10.33 -12.64 -2.90
C LEU A 201 9.81 -12.03 -1.60
N VAL A 202 9.54 -12.87 -0.59
CA VAL A 202 9.15 -12.41 0.76
C VAL A 202 10.29 -11.64 1.40
N GLU A 203 11.52 -12.13 1.31
CA GLU A 203 12.71 -11.44 1.82
C GLU A 203 12.87 -10.04 1.20
N ILE A 204 12.81 -9.91 -0.14
CA ILE A 204 12.87 -8.62 -0.83
C ILE A 204 11.74 -7.70 -0.35
N ASN A 205 10.52 -8.23 -0.22
CA ASN A 205 9.37 -7.44 0.20
C ASN A 205 9.50 -6.95 1.64
N LEU A 206 10.02 -7.80 2.52
CA LEU A 206 10.25 -7.48 3.94
C LEU A 206 11.33 -6.38 4.06
N VAL A 207 12.48 -6.54 3.41
CA VAL A 207 13.55 -5.54 3.42
C VAL A 207 13.05 -4.20 2.89
N MET A 208 12.36 -4.20 1.74
CA MET A 208 11.80 -2.97 1.16
C MET A 208 10.68 -2.37 2.02
N GLY A 209 9.94 -3.21 2.75
CA GLY A 209 8.94 -2.77 3.73
C GLY A 209 9.59 -2.04 4.91
N ILE A 210 10.63 -2.61 5.50
CA ILE A 210 11.40 -2.02 6.60
C ILE A 210 12.00 -0.67 6.17
N VAL A 211 12.61 -0.61 4.98
CA VAL A 211 13.17 0.65 4.45
C VAL A 211 12.10 1.72 4.29
N LYS A 212 10.89 1.36 3.81
CA LYS A 212 9.77 2.31 3.69
C LYS A 212 9.29 2.83 5.04
N ILE A 213 9.20 1.96 6.05
CA ILE A 213 8.85 2.36 7.42
C ILE A 213 9.93 3.31 7.97
N ALA A 214 11.21 2.97 7.78
CA ALA A 214 12.31 3.84 8.20
C ALA A 214 12.27 5.22 7.53
N LEU A 215 11.98 5.28 6.22
CA LEU A 215 11.80 6.55 5.50
C LEU A 215 10.60 7.36 6.02
N LEU A 216 9.48 6.68 6.33
CA LEU A 216 8.32 7.35 6.90
C LEU A 216 8.63 7.95 8.27
N VAL A 217 9.27 7.16 9.16
CA VAL A 217 9.70 7.64 10.48
C VAL A 217 10.66 8.82 10.34
N LEU A 218 11.63 8.72 9.42
CA LEU A 218 12.58 9.81 9.14
C LEU A 218 11.85 11.08 8.67
N ALA A 219 10.90 10.95 7.74
CA ALA A 219 10.09 12.07 7.27
C ALA A 219 9.26 12.69 8.41
N MET A 220 8.67 11.86 9.29
CA MET A 220 7.93 12.33 10.47
C MET A 220 8.86 13.09 11.45
N VAL A 221 10.04 12.57 11.74
CA VAL A 221 11.03 13.22 12.60
C VAL A 221 11.42 14.59 12.02
N PHE A 222 11.78 14.65 10.75
CA PHE A 222 12.14 15.91 10.09
C PHE A 222 10.95 16.89 9.99
N SER A 223 9.73 16.39 9.90
CA SER A 223 8.54 17.26 9.90
C SER A 223 8.21 17.82 11.28
N ALA A 224 8.44 17.03 12.34
CA ALA A 224 8.15 17.42 13.72
C ALA A 224 9.21 18.35 14.31
N THR A 225 10.47 18.20 13.88
CA THR A 225 11.59 18.97 14.41
C THR A 225 12.37 19.65 13.27
N PRO A 226 12.02 20.87 12.88
CA PRO A 226 12.80 21.65 11.92
C PRO A 226 14.13 22.10 12.55
N LEU A 227 14.94 21.13 12.99
CA LEU A 227 16.26 21.36 13.59
C LEU A 227 17.24 21.94 12.57
N PRO A 228 18.14 22.83 13.00
CA PRO A 228 18.38 23.44 14.32
C PRO A 228 17.82 24.87 14.46
N PHE A 229 16.76 25.21 13.77
CA PHE A 229 16.35 26.58 13.42
C PHE A 229 15.06 27.06 14.09
N GLU A 230 14.73 26.60 15.30
CA GLU A 230 13.53 27.06 16.03
C GLU A 230 13.44 28.60 16.10
N SER A 231 14.59 29.28 16.22
CA SER A 231 14.65 30.74 16.27
C SER A 231 14.36 31.43 14.92
N VAL A 232 14.38 30.70 13.81
CA VAL A 232 14.18 31.21 12.45
C VAL A 232 12.92 30.61 11.79
N ALA A 233 12.14 29.82 12.50
CA ALA A 233 10.97 29.12 11.98
C ALA A 233 9.79 30.07 11.73
N THR A 234 9.88 30.86 10.67
CA THR A 234 8.73 31.61 10.15
C THR A 234 7.74 30.66 9.46
N PRO A 235 6.42 31.01 9.39
CA PRO A 235 5.44 30.20 8.67
C PRO A 235 5.83 29.90 7.22
N ALA A 236 6.47 30.83 6.54
CA ALA A 236 6.98 30.65 5.19
C ALA A 236 8.11 29.62 5.14
N PHE A 237 9.05 29.66 6.07
CA PHE A 237 10.13 28.68 6.20
C PHE A 237 9.56 27.26 6.45
N LEU A 238 8.61 27.11 7.37
CA LEU A 238 7.98 25.83 7.69
C LEU A 238 7.27 25.23 6.47
N ASN A 239 6.55 26.03 5.70
CA ASN A 239 5.89 25.57 4.48
C ASN A 239 6.89 25.06 3.44
N VAL A 240 8.00 25.77 3.25
CA VAL A 240 9.09 25.33 2.34
C VAL A 240 9.74 24.06 2.87
N TRP A 241 10.04 24.01 4.17
CA TRP A 241 10.66 22.86 4.83
C TRP A 241 9.80 21.59 4.67
N TRP A 242 8.51 21.66 5.02
CA TRP A 242 7.60 20.52 4.87
C TRP A 242 7.42 20.11 3.42
N THR A 243 7.42 21.05 2.49
CA THR A 243 7.39 20.74 1.05
C THR A 243 8.64 19.97 0.63
N ILE A 244 9.83 20.38 1.08
CA ILE A 244 11.09 19.68 0.77
C ILE A 244 11.10 18.28 1.38
N VAL A 245 10.72 18.14 2.65
CA VAL A 245 10.64 16.82 3.32
C VAL A 245 9.67 15.89 2.59
N ALA A 246 8.50 16.39 2.22
CA ALA A 246 7.50 15.61 1.46
C ALA A 246 8.05 15.18 0.09
N LEU A 247 8.68 16.09 -0.65
CA LEU A 247 9.27 15.79 -1.96
C LEU A 247 10.38 14.73 -1.85
N LEU A 248 11.29 14.87 -0.88
CA LEU A 248 12.34 13.89 -0.63
C LEU A 248 11.77 12.51 -0.28
N TYR A 249 10.74 12.47 0.57
CA TYR A 249 10.05 11.23 0.91
C TYR A 249 9.44 10.56 -0.32
N PHE A 250 8.73 11.30 -1.16
CA PHE A 250 8.10 10.74 -2.35
C PHE A 250 9.13 10.24 -3.36
N VAL A 251 10.18 11.00 -3.62
CA VAL A 251 11.27 10.60 -4.54
C VAL A 251 11.97 9.33 -4.04
N ALA A 252 12.30 9.26 -2.75
CA ALA A 252 12.92 8.08 -2.15
C ALA A 252 11.95 6.87 -2.18
N SER A 253 10.68 7.06 -1.84
CA SER A 253 9.66 6.01 -1.90
C SER A 253 9.49 5.43 -3.30
N ASP A 254 9.49 6.30 -4.33
CA ASP A 254 9.39 5.88 -5.72
C ASP A 254 10.65 5.14 -6.18
N PHE A 255 11.84 5.61 -5.79
CA PHE A 255 13.09 4.90 -6.05
C PHE A 255 13.06 3.45 -5.52
N PHE A 256 12.68 3.26 -4.25
CA PHE A 256 12.59 1.91 -3.67
C PHE A 256 11.48 1.07 -4.30
N HIS A 257 10.42 1.68 -4.81
CA HIS A 257 9.42 0.94 -5.56
C HIS A 257 9.96 0.38 -6.88
N VAL A 258 10.73 1.19 -7.62
CA VAL A 258 11.40 0.75 -8.86
C VAL A 258 12.45 -0.31 -8.55
N ALA A 259 13.30 -0.10 -7.54
CA ALA A 259 14.31 -1.06 -7.11
C ALA A 259 13.69 -2.43 -6.82
N ARG A 260 12.53 -2.47 -6.14
CA ARG A 260 11.79 -3.71 -5.90
C ARG A 260 11.31 -4.38 -7.20
N ALA A 261 10.76 -3.61 -8.14
CA ALA A 261 10.29 -4.16 -9.41
C ALA A 261 11.44 -4.75 -10.24
N VAL A 262 12.58 -4.07 -10.28
CA VAL A 262 13.80 -4.56 -10.95
C VAL A 262 14.37 -5.80 -10.25
N ALA A 263 14.37 -5.84 -8.91
CA ALA A 263 14.80 -7.01 -8.14
C ALA A 263 13.93 -8.23 -8.46
N TYR A 264 12.61 -8.05 -8.61
CA TYR A 264 11.72 -9.14 -9.00
C TYR A 264 11.99 -9.66 -10.42
N LEU A 265 12.24 -8.76 -11.39
CA LEU A 265 12.58 -9.15 -12.76
C LEU A 265 13.90 -9.92 -12.81
N LYS A 266 14.94 -9.45 -12.12
CA LYS A 266 16.25 -10.13 -12.05
C LYS A 266 16.15 -11.49 -11.35
N LEU A 267 15.40 -11.56 -10.24
CA LEU A 267 15.16 -12.82 -9.55
C LEU A 267 14.47 -13.83 -10.46
N TRP A 268 13.45 -13.39 -11.19
CA TRP A 268 12.74 -14.22 -12.14
C TRP A 268 13.65 -14.76 -13.24
N GLY A 269 14.43 -13.88 -13.90
CA GLY A 269 15.40 -14.27 -14.92
C GLY A 269 16.46 -15.27 -14.45
N ALA A 270 16.81 -15.25 -13.14
CA ALA A 270 17.74 -16.19 -12.55
C ALA A 270 17.14 -17.58 -12.27
N TYR A 271 15.83 -17.66 -11.97
CA TYR A 271 15.16 -18.92 -11.59
C TYR A 271 14.46 -19.62 -12.75
N GLU A 272 14.00 -18.92 -13.77
CA GLU A 272 13.29 -19.51 -14.90
C GLU A 272 14.18 -20.44 -15.75
N PRO A 273 15.45 -20.14 -16.07
CA PRO A 273 16.35 -21.06 -16.75
C PRO A 273 16.59 -22.36 -15.98
N GLN A 274 16.64 -22.31 -14.65
CA GLN A 274 16.87 -23.51 -13.83
C GLN A 274 15.63 -24.42 -13.77
N SER A 275 14.43 -23.86 -13.85
CA SER A 275 13.19 -24.66 -13.89
C SER A 275 12.97 -25.36 -15.23
N ILE A 276 13.48 -24.77 -16.33
CA ILE A 276 13.44 -25.35 -17.66
C ILE A 276 14.55 -26.39 -17.82
N LEU A 277 15.71 -26.19 -17.18
CA LEU A 277 16.87 -27.09 -17.22
C LEU A 277 16.79 -28.28 -16.23
N ARG A 278 15.89 -28.24 -15.26
CA ARG A 278 15.55 -29.43 -14.47
C ARG A 278 14.62 -30.28 -15.30
N PRO A 279 15.12 -31.34 -15.95
CA PRO A 279 14.23 -32.28 -16.63
C PRO A 279 13.28 -32.84 -15.58
N ARG A 280 12.05 -33.05 -15.98
CA ARG A 280 10.94 -33.68 -15.22
C ARG A 280 11.25 -35.13 -14.90
N ASN A 281 12.45 -35.38 -14.35
CA ASN A 281 13.12 -36.69 -14.20
C ASN A 281 12.57 -37.54 -13.04
N GLY A 282 11.29 -37.38 -12.65
CA GLY A 282 10.68 -38.26 -11.65
C GLY A 282 9.71 -39.29 -12.22
N SER A 283 8.97 -38.97 -13.28
CA SER A 283 7.90 -39.84 -13.76
C SER A 283 8.28 -40.70 -15.00
N GLU A 284 9.19 -40.21 -15.85
CA GLU A 284 9.62 -40.96 -17.05
C GLU A 284 10.67 -42.01 -16.73
N ALA A 285 11.54 -41.80 -15.75
CA ALA A 285 12.49 -42.81 -15.29
C ALA A 285 11.80 -43.99 -14.59
N GLN A 286 10.69 -43.76 -13.88
CA GLN A 286 9.89 -44.82 -13.29
C GLN A 286 9.08 -45.59 -14.35
N ALA A 287 8.51 -44.92 -15.34
CA ALA A 287 7.79 -45.57 -16.43
C ALA A 287 8.72 -46.43 -17.31
N SER A 288 9.96 -45.98 -17.58
CA SER A 288 10.96 -46.77 -18.32
C SER A 288 11.46 -47.98 -17.53
N SER A 289 11.60 -47.88 -16.22
CA SER A 289 12.04 -49.01 -15.38
C SER A 289 10.95 -50.06 -15.16
N GLU A 290 9.69 -49.66 -15.15
CA GLU A 290 8.55 -50.58 -15.05
C GLU A 290 8.27 -51.30 -16.39
N GLY A 291 8.42 -50.61 -17.53
CA GLY A 291 8.33 -51.19 -18.86
C GLY A 291 9.42 -52.23 -19.14
N ALA A 292 10.65 -51.98 -18.66
CA ALA A 292 11.76 -52.94 -18.81
C ALA A 292 11.61 -54.20 -17.93
N ARG A 293 10.97 -54.08 -16.76
CA ARG A 293 10.71 -55.23 -15.90
C ARG A 293 9.59 -56.14 -16.44
N GLN A 294 8.60 -55.60 -17.13
CA GLN A 294 7.51 -56.41 -17.71
C GLN A 294 7.91 -57.17 -18.95
N THR A 295 8.95 -56.73 -19.69
CA THR A 295 9.44 -57.44 -20.88
C THR A 295 10.35 -58.65 -20.54
N SER A 296 10.94 -58.66 -19.33
CA SER A 296 11.82 -59.77 -18.91
C SER A 296 11.10 -60.97 -18.25
N LEU A 297 9.77 -60.91 -18.09
CA LEU A 297 8.96 -61.96 -17.44
C LEU A 297 8.04 -62.75 -18.41
N ARG A 298 8.25 -62.69 -19.74
CA ARG A 298 7.56 -63.57 -20.67
C ARG A 298 8.49 -64.76 -21.04
N PRO A 299 8.10 -65.98 -20.73
CA PRO A 299 8.83 -67.19 -21.09
C PRO A 299 8.76 -67.47 -22.59
#